data_cad2537106cedb7fe0288f169e90e586
#
_entry.id   cad2537106cedb7fe0288f169e90e586
#
_cell.length_a   1.000
_cell.length_b   1.000
_cell.length_c   1.000
_cell.angle_alpha   90.00
_cell.angle_beta   90.00
_cell.angle_gamma   90.00
#
_symmetry.space_group_name_H-M   'P 1'
#
loop_
_entity.id
_entity.type
_entity.pdbx_description
1 polymer ?
#
loop_
_entity_poly.entity_id
_entity_poly.type
_entity_poly.pdbx_seq_one_letter_code
_entity_poly.pdbx_strand_id
1 'polypeptide(L)'
;MRVSRVLAGLMALVILAGCGSAAAVLPPKPGPVTKLPANPGSLRMSFALLSSMASQENAVISPVSLVFALAMAAEMNEGGPEAGARLYSYLFSNEDPAQARRQVQDLGDLLSASDPGMVLTLANSAWLKESMTLPDDTRKALEARFSAAIRNIDFDDTASAASTINKWVEEKTRGLIKNLLSPASLAGAEYTLVNALYMKGKWEQAFKKDETKDQAFHGAGGDVQVPMMHQHLKASYYEDGLLQSIWLPYKGGKFGMRVLLPKPGKTVKDVMAAMTPETWSQWTGRTSPSEGDLSLPRFKVEFTSRDIYSALRQMGMPAIRDGLTQVLQKTYVKVDEEGTEAAAATAVTVATAYAPSEKPFNMVVDRPFVFAITAVGSDTPLFLGSVSKP
;
A
#
# COMPACT_ATOMS: atom_id res chain seq x y z
N MET A 1 27.35 -78.13 36.06
CA MET A 1 26.00 -78.54 35.50
C MET A 1 25.56 -77.49 34.48
N ARG A 2 25.34 -77.98 33.26
CA ARG A 2 24.69 -77.38 32.10
C ARG A 2 25.15 -76.03 31.56
N VAL A 3 25.92 -76.16 30.53
CA VAL A 3 26.29 -75.27 29.45
C VAL A 3 25.06 -74.99 28.60
N SER A 4 24.88 -73.72 28.16
CA SER A 4 24.07 -73.45 26.96
C SER A 4 24.76 -72.38 26.12
N ARG A 5 25.11 -72.82 24.95
CA ARG A 5 25.71 -72.02 23.83
C ARG A 5 24.68 -71.08 23.26
N VAL A 6 25.07 -69.84 23.00
CA VAL A 6 24.31 -68.90 22.17
C VAL A 6 25.08 -68.73 20.84
N LEU A 7 24.43 -69.11 19.75
CA LEU A 7 24.88 -68.92 18.36
C LEU A 7 24.83 -67.42 18.00
N ALA A 8 25.92 -66.95 17.44
CA ALA A 8 25.96 -65.67 16.72
C ALA A 8 25.39 -65.85 15.33
N GLY A 9 24.25 -65.17 15.05
CA GLY A 9 23.70 -65.06 13.71
C GLY A 9 24.10 -63.71 13.10
N LEU A 10 24.98 -63.75 12.07
CA LEU A 10 25.28 -62.62 11.21
C LEU A 10 24.05 -62.34 10.36
N MET A 11 23.45 -61.17 10.56
CA MET A 11 22.37 -60.65 9.67
C MET A 11 22.98 -59.60 8.78
N ALA A 12 23.18 -59.96 7.50
CA ALA A 12 23.60 -59.03 6.46
C ALA A 12 22.46 -58.06 6.15
N LEU A 13 22.68 -56.78 6.43
CA LEU A 13 21.73 -55.71 6.11
C LEU A 13 21.98 -55.29 4.65
N VAL A 14 21.10 -55.71 3.74
CA VAL A 14 21.07 -55.20 2.37
C VAL A 14 20.42 -53.83 2.40
N ILE A 15 21.22 -52.78 2.17
CA ILE A 15 20.71 -51.41 1.98
C ILE A 15 20.22 -51.34 0.53
N LEU A 16 18.93 -51.44 0.32
CA LEU A 16 18.25 -51.04 -0.92
C LEU A 16 18.19 -49.48 -0.93
N ALA A 17 19.05 -48.87 -1.76
CA ALA A 17 18.95 -47.46 -2.10
C ALA A 17 17.69 -47.27 -2.96
N GLY A 18 16.57 -46.95 -2.31
CA GLY A 18 15.39 -46.48 -3.00
C GLY A 18 15.57 -45.02 -3.41
N CYS A 19 15.74 -44.76 -4.70
CA CYS A 19 15.57 -43.44 -5.30
C CYS A 19 14.10 -43.05 -5.16
N GLY A 20 13.72 -42.50 -4.01
CA GLY A 20 12.47 -41.80 -3.82
C GLY A 20 12.62 -40.42 -4.44
N SER A 21 12.03 -40.19 -5.61
CA SER A 21 11.81 -38.84 -6.13
C SER A 21 11.01 -38.06 -5.08
N ALA A 22 11.68 -37.11 -4.43
CA ALA A 22 11.00 -36.14 -3.59
C ALA A 22 10.03 -35.36 -4.50
N ALA A 23 8.74 -35.69 -4.42
CA ALA A 23 7.70 -34.88 -5.03
C ALA A 23 7.84 -33.47 -4.46
N ALA A 24 8.16 -32.51 -5.32
CA ALA A 24 8.19 -31.11 -4.93
C ALA A 24 6.80 -30.77 -4.37
N VAL A 25 6.75 -30.49 -3.06
CA VAL A 25 5.55 -29.97 -2.41
C VAL A 25 5.31 -28.60 -3.01
N LEU A 26 4.37 -28.52 -3.94
CA LEU A 26 3.90 -27.24 -4.46
C LEU A 26 3.44 -26.39 -3.25
N PRO A 27 3.85 -25.11 -3.18
CA PRO A 27 3.32 -24.23 -2.16
C PRO A 27 1.78 -24.24 -2.24
N PRO A 28 1.08 -24.22 -1.10
CA PRO A 28 -0.38 -24.24 -1.08
C PRO A 28 -0.87 -23.10 -1.98
N LYS A 29 -1.82 -23.41 -2.88
CA LYS A 29 -2.53 -22.37 -3.63
C LYS A 29 -3.04 -21.34 -2.62
N PRO A 30 -2.83 -20.03 -2.88
CA PRO A 30 -3.46 -19.00 -2.03
C PRO A 30 -4.94 -19.34 -1.90
N GLY A 31 -5.45 -19.34 -0.67
CA GLY A 31 -6.87 -19.52 -0.42
C GLY A 31 -7.68 -18.48 -1.19
N PRO A 32 -8.98 -18.70 -1.40
CA PRO A 32 -9.81 -17.74 -2.12
C PRO A 32 -9.70 -16.38 -1.44
N VAL A 33 -9.18 -15.38 -2.19
CA VAL A 33 -9.11 -14.01 -1.72
C VAL A 33 -10.55 -13.50 -1.67
N THR A 34 -11.06 -13.21 -0.48
CA THR A 34 -12.38 -12.62 -0.31
C THR A 34 -12.34 -11.23 -0.92
N LYS A 35 -13.05 -11.02 -2.03
CA LYS A 35 -13.15 -9.70 -2.65
C LYS A 35 -13.99 -8.81 -1.75
N LEU A 36 -13.41 -7.69 -1.31
CA LEU A 36 -14.16 -6.68 -0.57
C LEU A 36 -15.18 -6.00 -1.49
N PRO A 37 -16.29 -5.49 -0.94
CA PRO A 37 -17.20 -4.63 -1.69
C PRO A 37 -16.44 -3.45 -2.33
N ALA A 38 -16.86 -3.06 -3.55
CA ALA A 38 -16.31 -1.88 -4.20
C ALA A 38 -16.47 -0.65 -3.30
N ASN A 39 -15.43 0.16 -3.22
CA ASN A 39 -15.43 1.40 -2.42
C ASN A 39 -15.26 2.63 -3.33
N PRO A 40 -16.29 3.04 -4.06
CA PRO A 40 -16.20 4.17 -5.00
C PRO A 40 -15.96 5.51 -4.28
N GLY A 41 -16.38 5.66 -3.04
CA GLY A 41 -16.17 6.87 -2.24
C GLY A 41 -14.68 7.12 -1.97
N SER A 42 -14.00 6.12 -1.42
CA SER A 42 -12.56 6.22 -1.15
C SER A 42 -11.74 6.38 -2.44
N LEU A 43 -12.14 5.75 -3.55
CA LEU A 43 -11.47 5.93 -4.83
C LEU A 43 -11.64 7.36 -5.35
N ARG A 44 -12.86 7.91 -5.36
CA ARG A 44 -13.10 9.31 -5.77
C ARG A 44 -12.28 10.28 -4.93
N MET A 45 -12.30 10.12 -3.61
CA MET A 45 -11.48 10.90 -2.69
C MET A 45 -10.00 10.82 -3.04
N SER A 46 -9.48 9.62 -3.28
CA SER A 46 -8.06 9.37 -3.58
C SER A 46 -7.63 10.01 -4.88
N PHE A 47 -8.43 9.87 -5.93
CA PHE A 47 -8.11 10.42 -7.26
C PHE A 47 -8.17 11.94 -7.26
N ALA A 48 -9.21 12.53 -6.65
CA ALA A 48 -9.32 13.96 -6.53
C ALA A 48 -8.17 14.55 -5.69
N LEU A 49 -7.79 13.88 -4.61
CA LEU A 49 -6.67 14.33 -3.76
C LEU A 49 -5.34 14.26 -4.52
N LEU A 50 -5.03 13.16 -5.23
CA LEU A 50 -3.83 13.06 -6.05
C LEU A 50 -3.82 14.14 -7.14
N SER A 51 -4.95 14.37 -7.82
CA SER A 51 -5.09 15.43 -8.85
C SER A 51 -4.82 16.82 -8.29
N SER A 52 -5.24 17.11 -7.05
CA SER A 52 -4.97 18.40 -6.41
C SER A 52 -3.49 18.65 -6.13
N MET A 53 -2.68 17.59 -6.10
CA MET A 53 -1.23 17.62 -5.88
C MET A 53 -0.41 17.53 -7.17
N ALA A 54 -1.05 17.46 -8.35
CA ALA A 54 -0.40 17.24 -9.65
C ALA A 54 0.54 18.38 -10.12
N SER A 55 0.60 19.49 -9.39
CA SER A 55 1.59 20.58 -9.64
C SER A 55 2.96 20.28 -9.06
N GLN A 56 3.11 19.23 -8.28
CA GLN A 56 4.35 18.83 -7.62
C GLN A 56 5.13 17.86 -8.52
N GLU A 57 6.47 17.87 -8.41
CA GLU A 57 7.33 16.99 -9.22
C GLU A 57 7.01 15.51 -8.98
N ASN A 58 6.89 15.11 -7.72
CA ASN A 58 6.44 13.79 -7.29
C ASN A 58 5.38 13.96 -6.21
N ALA A 59 4.34 13.15 -6.25
CA ALA A 59 3.33 13.13 -5.21
C ALA A 59 2.97 11.68 -4.86
N VAL A 60 2.79 11.40 -3.58
CA VAL A 60 2.28 10.10 -3.14
C VAL A 60 1.42 10.25 -1.90
N ILE A 61 0.28 9.64 -1.92
CA ILE A 61 -0.66 9.55 -0.79
C ILE A 61 -0.89 8.09 -0.41
N SER A 62 -1.35 7.87 0.80
CA SER A 62 -1.87 6.58 1.22
C SER A 62 -3.39 6.68 1.43
N PRO A 63 -4.20 6.30 0.45
CA PRO A 63 -5.65 6.31 0.56
C PRO A 63 -6.17 5.49 1.74
N VAL A 64 -5.62 4.31 1.95
CA VAL A 64 -6.01 3.45 3.07
C VAL A 64 -5.76 4.13 4.41
N SER A 65 -4.63 4.82 4.59
CA SER A 65 -4.34 5.59 5.81
C SER A 65 -5.36 6.69 6.05
N LEU A 66 -5.79 7.38 4.98
CA LEU A 66 -6.83 8.42 5.09
C LEU A 66 -8.19 7.83 5.45
N VAL A 67 -8.56 6.70 4.84
CA VAL A 67 -9.80 5.98 5.20
C VAL A 67 -9.81 5.64 6.69
N PHE A 68 -8.72 5.08 7.23
CA PHE A 68 -8.63 4.75 8.65
C PHE A 68 -8.67 5.98 9.56
N ALA A 69 -7.91 7.04 9.23
CA ALA A 69 -7.91 8.28 10.01
C ALA A 69 -9.29 8.93 10.06
N LEU A 70 -9.97 9.03 8.91
CA LEU A 70 -11.30 9.63 8.82
C LEU A 70 -12.38 8.73 9.43
N ALA A 71 -12.24 7.42 9.35
CA ALA A 71 -13.15 6.48 10.02
C ALA A 71 -12.98 6.55 11.56
N MET A 72 -11.75 6.71 12.08
CA MET A 72 -11.54 7.00 13.50
C MET A 72 -12.18 8.32 13.91
N ALA A 73 -12.06 9.37 13.08
CA ALA A 73 -12.72 10.64 13.32
C ALA A 73 -14.26 10.51 13.34
N ALA A 74 -14.81 9.64 12.48
CA ALA A 74 -16.24 9.34 12.46
C ALA A 74 -16.73 8.69 13.76
N GLU A 75 -15.94 7.80 14.36
CA GLU A 75 -16.26 7.16 15.64
C GLU A 75 -16.12 8.14 16.82
N MET A 76 -15.14 9.06 16.76
CA MET A 76 -14.91 10.09 17.79
C MET A 76 -15.87 11.26 17.70
N ASN A 77 -16.71 11.31 16.66
CA ASN A 77 -17.50 12.48 16.38
C ASN A 77 -18.61 12.67 17.42
N GLU A 78 -18.36 13.55 18.37
CA GLU A 78 -19.32 13.96 19.41
C GLU A 78 -20.48 14.84 18.89
N GLY A 79 -20.45 15.23 17.60
CA GLY A 79 -21.54 15.93 16.92
C GLY A 79 -22.80 15.08 16.73
N GLY A 80 -22.84 13.92 17.38
CA GLY A 80 -23.92 12.95 17.35
C GLY A 80 -23.81 11.92 16.23
N PRO A 81 -24.68 10.92 16.24
CA PRO A 81 -24.64 9.78 15.30
C PRO A 81 -24.68 10.19 13.83
N GLU A 82 -25.35 11.31 13.51
CA GLU A 82 -25.52 11.78 12.12
C GLU A 82 -24.21 12.29 11.49
N ALA A 83 -23.35 12.94 12.27
CA ALA A 83 -22.12 13.51 11.71
C ALA A 83 -21.10 12.42 11.37
N GLY A 84 -20.94 11.41 12.23
CA GLY A 84 -20.15 10.21 11.93
C GLY A 84 -20.73 9.44 10.75
N ALA A 85 -22.06 9.29 10.68
CA ALA A 85 -22.74 8.62 9.57
C ALA A 85 -22.47 9.32 8.22
N ARG A 86 -22.53 10.67 8.18
CA ARG A 86 -22.20 11.43 6.96
C ARG A 86 -20.76 11.23 6.52
N LEU A 87 -19.81 11.14 7.44
CA LEU A 87 -18.42 10.88 7.11
C LEU A 87 -18.22 9.47 6.55
N TYR A 88 -18.87 8.47 7.14
CA TYR A 88 -18.87 7.11 6.58
C TYR A 88 -19.52 7.06 5.20
N SER A 89 -20.65 7.76 4.97
CA SER A 89 -21.28 7.86 3.66
C SER A 89 -20.36 8.50 2.62
N TYR A 90 -19.61 9.55 2.98
CA TYR A 90 -18.60 10.16 2.13
C TYR A 90 -17.48 9.17 1.73
N LEU A 91 -16.94 8.43 2.73
CA LEU A 91 -15.85 7.49 2.52
C LEU A 91 -16.24 6.28 1.68
N PHE A 92 -17.45 5.74 1.91
CA PHE A 92 -17.86 4.45 1.36
C PHE A 92 -19.00 4.54 0.36
N SER A 93 -19.53 5.74 0.09
CA SER A 93 -20.72 5.95 -0.75
C SER A 93 -21.89 5.06 -0.32
N ASN A 94 -22.04 4.88 0.98
CA ASN A 94 -23.02 4.01 1.59
C ASN A 94 -23.79 4.78 2.68
N GLU A 95 -25.11 4.68 2.64
CA GLU A 95 -25.98 5.32 3.62
C GLU A 95 -26.11 4.53 4.94
N ASP A 96 -25.70 3.25 4.96
CA ASP A 96 -25.69 2.43 6.17
C ASP A 96 -24.34 2.49 6.89
N PRO A 97 -24.25 3.23 8.03
CA PRO A 97 -23.01 3.32 8.80
C PRO A 97 -22.52 1.98 9.34
N ALA A 98 -23.43 1.03 9.60
CA ALA A 98 -23.04 -0.31 10.09
C ALA A 98 -22.33 -1.11 8.99
N GLN A 99 -22.76 -0.98 7.74
CA GLN A 99 -22.08 -1.58 6.60
C GLN A 99 -20.73 -0.92 6.36
N ALA A 100 -20.66 0.41 6.43
CA ALA A 100 -19.39 1.15 6.28
C ALA A 100 -18.36 0.74 7.37
N ARG A 101 -18.80 0.59 8.62
CA ARG A 101 -17.95 0.07 9.70
C ARG A 101 -17.43 -1.35 9.44
N ARG A 102 -18.27 -2.23 8.89
CA ARG A 102 -17.82 -3.57 8.47
C ARG A 102 -16.78 -3.51 7.37
N GLN A 103 -16.95 -2.65 6.37
CA GLN A 103 -15.96 -2.46 5.31
C GLN A 103 -14.60 -1.98 5.83
N VAL A 104 -14.58 -1.11 6.84
CA VAL A 104 -13.31 -0.71 7.51
C VAL A 104 -12.67 -1.89 8.21
N GLN A 105 -13.47 -2.70 8.94
CA GLN A 105 -12.96 -3.90 9.62
C GLN A 105 -12.39 -4.90 8.62
N ASP A 106 -13.15 -5.21 7.57
CA ASP A 106 -12.73 -6.15 6.51
C ASP A 106 -11.44 -5.68 5.82
N LEU A 107 -11.29 -4.36 5.61
CA LEU A 107 -10.07 -3.78 5.06
C LEU A 107 -8.90 -3.96 6.05
N GLY A 108 -9.12 -3.73 7.34
CA GLY A 108 -8.12 -3.96 8.38
C GLY A 108 -7.66 -5.42 8.45
N ASP A 109 -8.61 -6.35 8.40
CA ASP A 109 -8.34 -7.78 8.41
C ASP A 109 -7.56 -8.22 7.16
N LEU A 110 -7.94 -7.70 5.99
CA LEU A 110 -7.20 -7.93 4.74
C LEU A 110 -5.75 -7.48 4.84
N LEU A 111 -5.51 -6.31 5.41
CA LEU A 111 -4.16 -5.73 5.53
C LEU A 111 -3.34 -6.41 6.62
N SER A 112 -3.98 -6.90 7.68
CA SER A 112 -3.31 -7.58 8.80
C SER A 112 -2.92 -9.03 8.48
N ALA A 113 -3.52 -9.63 7.45
CA ALA A 113 -3.21 -10.99 7.08
C ALA A 113 -1.77 -11.10 6.56
N SER A 114 -0.99 -12.01 7.14
CA SER A 114 0.41 -12.23 6.81
C SER A 114 0.62 -12.63 5.35
N ASP A 115 1.69 -12.12 4.76
CA ASP A 115 2.16 -12.48 3.43
C ASP A 115 3.68 -12.77 3.54
N PRO A 116 4.16 -13.94 3.06
CA PRO A 116 5.56 -14.33 3.24
C PRO A 116 6.59 -13.38 2.62
N GLY A 117 6.19 -12.59 1.63
CA GLY A 117 7.07 -11.65 0.92
C GLY A 117 6.91 -10.21 1.35
N MET A 118 5.99 -9.93 2.28
CA MET A 118 5.63 -8.57 2.63
C MET A 118 5.63 -8.32 4.14
N VAL A 119 6.12 -7.17 4.52
CA VAL A 119 5.92 -6.58 5.84
C VAL A 119 5.02 -5.37 5.66
N LEU A 120 3.83 -5.42 6.22
CA LEU A 120 2.88 -4.33 6.26
C LEU A 120 2.59 -3.99 7.71
N THR A 121 2.74 -2.73 8.08
CA THR A 121 2.40 -2.23 9.42
C THR A 121 1.47 -1.05 9.29
N LEU A 122 0.23 -1.24 9.70
CA LEU A 122 -0.75 -0.18 9.85
C LEU A 122 -0.83 0.18 11.33
N ALA A 123 -0.41 1.38 11.68
CA ALA A 123 -0.40 1.85 13.06
C ALA A 123 -1.31 3.06 13.23
N ASN A 124 -2.31 2.91 14.07
CA ASN A 124 -3.31 3.94 14.36
C ASN A 124 -3.13 4.44 15.79
N SER A 125 -3.31 5.75 16.01
CA SER A 125 -3.36 6.32 17.35
C SER A 125 -4.26 7.54 17.43
N ALA A 126 -4.87 7.72 18.61
CA ALA A 126 -5.59 8.91 19.01
C ALA A 126 -4.85 9.54 20.21
N TRP A 127 -4.43 10.78 20.03
CA TRP A 127 -3.78 11.58 21.06
C TRP A 127 -4.78 12.63 21.52
N LEU A 128 -5.09 12.64 22.79
CA LEU A 128 -6.15 13.45 23.39
C LEU A 128 -5.55 14.46 24.35
N LYS A 129 -6.10 15.66 24.43
CA LYS A 129 -5.73 16.60 25.49
C LYS A 129 -5.89 15.94 26.86
N GLU A 130 -5.03 16.26 27.84
CA GLU A 130 -5.05 15.65 29.16
C GLU A 130 -6.43 15.70 29.83
N SER A 131 -7.16 16.79 29.63
CA SER A 131 -8.50 16.98 30.17
C SER A 131 -9.62 16.24 29.43
N MET A 132 -9.29 15.64 28.25
CA MET A 132 -10.28 14.97 27.41
C MET A 132 -10.45 13.50 27.79
N THR A 133 -11.70 13.08 27.95
CA THR A 133 -12.05 11.68 28.18
C THR A 133 -12.98 11.21 27.07
N LEU A 134 -12.68 10.08 26.46
CA LEU A 134 -13.59 9.45 25.50
C LEU A 134 -14.63 8.61 26.23
N PRO A 135 -15.88 8.57 25.75
CA PRO A 135 -16.85 7.59 26.19
C PRO A 135 -16.29 6.16 26.01
N ASP A 136 -16.61 5.27 26.95
CA ASP A 136 -16.08 3.89 26.95
C ASP A 136 -16.39 3.14 25.67
N ASP A 137 -17.58 3.32 25.09
CA ASP A 137 -17.95 2.67 23.83
C ASP A 137 -17.15 3.20 22.64
N THR A 138 -16.83 4.50 22.60
CA THR A 138 -15.96 5.09 21.59
C THR A 138 -14.53 4.54 21.74
N ARG A 139 -13.99 4.50 22.96
CA ARG A 139 -12.67 3.91 23.23
C ARG A 139 -12.60 2.47 22.77
N LYS A 140 -13.55 1.64 23.16
CA LYS A 140 -13.64 0.23 22.73
C LYS A 140 -13.75 0.09 21.21
N ALA A 141 -14.52 0.97 20.55
CA ALA A 141 -14.64 0.97 19.09
C ALA A 141 -13.30 1.26 18.41
N LEU A 142 -12.56 2.27 18.89
CA LEU A 142 -11.24 2.62 18.36
C LEU A 142 -10.21 1.49 18.56
N GLU A 143 -10.19 0.89 19.75
CA GLU A 143 -9.28 -0.22 20.05
C GLU A 143 -9.62 -1.48 19.23
N ALA A 144 -10.90 -1.86 19.16
CA ALA A 144 -11.33 -3.10 18.53
C ALA A 144 -11.26 -3.05 16.99
N ARG A 145 -11.70 -1.94 16.36
CA ARG A 145 -11.77 -1.84 14.88
C ARG A 145 -10.49 -1.35 14.25
N PHE A 146 -9.74 -0.50 14.96
CA PHE A 146 -8.56 0.17 14.39
C PHE A 146 -7.26 -0.27 15.05
N SER A 147 -7.32 -1.10 16.11
CA SER A 147 -6.16 -1.40 16.95
C SER A 147 -5.43 -0.11 17.38
N ALA A 148 -6.20 0.95 17.63
CA ALA A 148 -5.66 2.27 17.87
C ALA A 148 -5.06 2.38 19.28
N ALA A 149 -3.85 2.95 19.36
CA ALA A 149 -3.27 3.36 20.63
C ALA A 149 -3.91 4.68 21.06
N ILE A 150 -4.56 4.71 22.24
CA ILE A 150 -5.23 5.90 22.77
C ILE A 150 -4.40 6.43 23.93
N ARG A 151 -3.96 7.69 23.85
CA ARG A 151 -3.10 8.33 24.85
C ARG A 151 -3.53 9.76 25.11
N ASN A 152 -3.47 10.19 26.36
CA ASN A 152 -3.60 11.60 26.71
C ASN A 152 -2.22 12.27 26.69
N ILE A 153 -2.17 13.53 26.27
CA ILE A 153 -0.94 14.31 26.12
C ILE A 153 -1.22 15.79 26.38
N ASP A 154 -0.22 16.51 26.88
CA ASP A 154 -0.30 17.94 27.04
C ASP A 154 -0.06 18.65 25.70
N PHE A 155 -1.13 19.18 25.09
CA PHE A 155 -1.05 19.99 23.88
C PHE A 155 -0.69 21.45 24.16
N ASP A 156 -0.66 21.90 25.39
CA ASP A 156 -0.22 23.25 25.73
C ASP A 156 1.32 23.33 25.62
N ASP A 157 2.05 22.21 25.87
CA ASP A 157 3.44 22.02 25.45
C ASP A 157 3.51 21.33 24.08
N THR A 158 3.25 22.13 23.03
CA THR A 158 3.25 21.61 21.63
C THR A 158 4.58 21.00 21.21
N ALA A 159 5.71 21.44 21.78
CA ALA A 159 7.03 20.92 21.44
C ALA A 159 7.22 19.50 21.96
N SER A 160 6.90 19.25 23.23
CA SER A 160 6.93 17.92 23.85
C SER A 160 5.91 16.99 23.20
N ALA A 161 4.70 17.47 22.93
CA ALA A 161 3.65 16.72 22.25
C ALA A 161 4.10 16.26 20.84
N ALA A 162 4.63 17.17 20.02
CA ALA A 162 5.13 16.85 18.70
C ALA A 162 6.28 15.83 18.75
N SER A 163 7.23 16.00 19.69
CA SER A 163 8.34 15.07 19.89
C SER A 163 7.85 13.67 20.25
N THR A 164 6.91 13.56 21.17
CA THR A 164 6.34 12.28 21.64
C THR A 164 5.60 11.55 20.51
N ILE A 165 4.77 12.25 19.76
CA ILE A 165 4.02 11.68 18.64
C ILE A 165 4.98 11.28 17.52
N ASN A 166 5.94 12.13 17.17
CA ASN A 166 6.93 11.82 16.14
C ASN A 166 7.76 10.59 16.47
N LYS A 167 8.20 10.44 17.73
CA LYS A 167 8.91 9.26 18.19
C LYS A 167 8.08 7.99 18.04
N TRP A 168 6.80 8.04 18.40
CA TRP A 168 5.89 6.91 18.22
C TRP A 168 5.75 6.54 16.73
N VAL A 169 5.59 7.53 15.83
CA VAL A 169 5.52 7.29 14.39
C VAL A 169 6.82 6.69 13.86
N GLU A 170 7.96 7.23 14.26
CA GLU A 170 9.29 6.71 13.87
C GLU A 170 9.46 5.25 14.29
N GLU A 171 9.11 4.90 15.51
CA GLU A 171 9.15 3.51 16.01
C GLU A 171 8.24 2.59 15.19
N LYS A 172 7.00 3.01 14.91
CA LYS A 172 6.03 2.23 14.14
C LYS A 172 6.40 2.07 12.67
N THR A 173 7.14 3.02 12.12
CA THR A 173 7.60 3.00 10.72
C THR A 173 9.07 2.61 10.56
N ARG A 174 9.66 1.98 11.58
CA ARG A 174 11.06 1.50 11.57
C ARG A 174 12.08 2.58 11.19
N GLY A 175 11.86 3.81 11.66
CA GLY A 175 12.75 4.94 11.42
C GLY A 175 12.57 5.66 10.08
N LEU A 176 11.60 5.28 9.26
CA LEU A 176 11.42 5.86 7.92
C LEU A 176 10.63 7.16 7.91
N ILE A 177 9.58 7.23 8.72
CA ILE A 177 8.79 8.46 8.84
C ILE A 177 9.25 9.20 10.09
N LYS A 178 10.00 10.29 9.87
CA LYS A 178 10.50 11.18 10.92
C LYS A 178 9.85 12.55 10.80
N ASN A 179 9.69 13.22 11.94
CA ASN A 179 9.21 14.61 11.97
C ASN A 179 7.91 14.81 11.20
N LEU A 180 6.91 13.96 11.45
CA LEU A 180 5.59 14.06 10.84
C LEU A 180 4.90 15.36 11.27
N LEU A 181 4.95 15.68 12.57
CA LEU A 181 4.32 16.84 13.19
C LEU A 181 5.35 17.90 13.57
N SER A 182 5.02 19.16 13.32
CA SER A 182 5.73 20.29 13.91
C SER A 182 4.96 20.80 15.15
N PRO A 183 5.61 21.49 16.10
CA PRO A 183 4.90 22.13 17.22
C PRO A 183 3.75 23.03 16.74
N ALA A 184 3.97 23.80 15.68
CA ALA A 184 2.96 24.70 15.12
C ALA A 184 1.71 23.96 14.58
N SER A 185 1.86 22.70 14.16
CA SER A 185 0.74 21.90 13.68
C SER A 185 -0.19 21.39 14.80
N LEU A 186 0.23 21.51 16.05
CA LEU A 186 -0.53 21.09 17.23
C LEU A 186 -1.15 22.27 18.00
N ALA A 187 -0.90 23.51 17.56
CA ALA A 187 -1.43 24.68 18.23
C ALA A 187 -2.98 24.68 18.24
N GLY A 188 -3.56 24.71 19.42
CA GLY A 188 -5.03 24.68 19.61
C GLY A 188 -5.68 23.32 19.38
N ALA A 189 -4.89 22.24 19.27
CA ALA A 189 -5.44 20.90 19.12
C ALA A 189 -6.09 20.41 20.43
N GLU A 190 -7.32 19.91 20.33
CA GLU A 190 -7.97 19.16 21.41
C GLU A 190 -7.65 17.66 21.29
N TYR A 191 -7.48 17.19 20.06
CA TYR A 191 -7.02 15.83 19.77
C TYR A 191 -6.30 15.75 18.41
N THR A 192 -5.52 14.73 18.23
CA THR A 192 -4.81 14.45 16.98
C THR A 192 -4.92 12.96 16.66
N LEU A 193 -5.38 12.65 15.45
CA LEU A 193 -5.40 11.30 14.92
C LEU A 193 -4.19 11.08 14.04
N VAL A 194 -3.46 10.02 14.32
CA VAL A 194 -2.28 9.64 13.54
C VAL A 194 -2.46 8.23 12.99
N ASN A 195 -2.32 8.12 11.69
CA ASN A 195 -2.16 6.86 11.00
C ASN A 195 -0.80 6.82 10.33
N ALA A 196 -0.06 5.75 10.54
CA ALA A 196 1.21 5.51 9.89
C ALA A 196 1.16 4.15 9.17
N LEU A 197 1.46 4.16 7.88
CA LEU A 197 1.55 2.97 7.05
C LEU A 197 3.00 2.76 6.61
N TYR A 198 3.55 1.62 6.99
CA TYR A 198 4.83 1.12 6.53
C TYR A 198 4.63 -0.13 5.69
N MET A 199 5.30 -0.19 4.56
CA MET A 199 5.29 -1.35 3.68
C MET A 199 6.69 -1.67 3.18
N LYS A 200 7.02 -2.96 3.22
CA LYS A 200 8.19 -3.52 2.57
C LYS A 200 7.76 -4.79 1.84
N GLY A 201 7.92 -4.85 0.53
CA GLY A 201 7.49 -5.97 -0.28
C GLY A 201 8.58 -6.37 -1.28
N LYS A 202 8.88 -7.67 -1.39
CA LYS A 202 9.75 -8.20 -2.44
C LYS A 202 8.91 -8.52 -3.67
N TRP A 203 9.44 -8.26 -4.87
CA TRP A 203 8.79 -8.69 -6.10
C TRP A 203 8.62 -10.22 -6.13
N GLU A 204 7.55 -10.70 -6.72
CA GLU A 204 7.40 -12.13 -7.05
C GLU A 204 8.54 -12.58 -7.99
N GLN A 205 8.85 -11.75 -8.96
CA GLN A 205 9.99 -11.87 -9.84
C GLN A 205 10.86 -10.62 -9.71
N ALA A 206 12.00 -10.72 -9.04
CA ALA A 206 12.94 -9.63 -8.88
C ALA A 206 13.60 -9.28 -10.22
N PHE A 207 13.91 -8.00 -10.44
CA PHE A 207 14.76 -7.58 -11.54
C PHE A 207 16.21 -8.00 -11.28
N LYS A 208 16.96 -8.25 -12.33
CA LYS A 208 18.38 -8.56 -12.21
C LYS A 208 19.19 -7.27 -12.16
N LYS A 209 20.07 -7.17 -11.15
CA LYS A 209 20.87 -5.94 -10.93
C LYS A 209 21.86 -5.66 -12.06
N ASP A 210 22.38 -6.71 -12.69
CA ASP A 210 23.31 -6.63 -13.83
C ASP A 210 22.62 -6.25 -15.15
N GLU A 211 21.30 -6.35 -15.22
CA GLU A 211 20.49 -5.87 -16.35
C GLU A 211 20.01 -4.42 -16.17
N THR A 212 20.19 -3.81 -14.99
CA THR A 212 19.89 -2.39 -14.75
C THR A 212 20.95 -1.52 -15.41
N LYS A 213 20.53 -0.55 -16.25
CA LYS A 213 21.39 0.36 -16.98
C LYS A 213 20.89 1.79 -16.90
N ASP A 214 21.81 2.75 -16.89
CA ASP A 214 21.42 4.15 -16.96
C ASP A 214 20.79 4.46 -18.32
N GLN A 215 19.59 5.04 -18.29
CA GLN A 215 18.83 5.47 -19.48
C GLN A 215 18.18 6.82 -19.24
N ALA A 216 17.86 7.51 -20.33
CA ALA A 216 17.16 8.78 -20.26
C ALA A 216 15.73 8.58 -19.76
N PHE A 217 15.34 9.42 -18.81
CA PHE A 217 13.96 9.62 -18.38
C PHE A 217 13.54 11.04 -18.76
N HIS A 218 12.47 11.14 -19.53
CA HIS A 218 11.96 12.39 -20.12
C HIS A 218 11.00 13.09 -19.14
N GLY A 219 11.56 13.70 -18.10
CA GLY A 219 10.79 14.39 -17.07
C GLY A 219 10.27 15.76 -17.48
N ALA A 220 9.37 16.35 -16.69
CA ALA A 220 8.82 17.68 -16.94
C ALA A 220 9.89 18.79 -16.90
N GLY A 221 10.99 18.57 -16.18
CA GLY A 221 12.14 19.49 -16.08
C GLY A 221 13.28 19.22 -17.08
N GLY A 222 13.05 18.31 -18.05
CA GLY A 222 14.06 17.85 -19.01
C GLY A 222 14.52 16.41 -18.76
N ASP A 223 15.40 15.94 -19.61
CA ASP A 223 15.93 14.59 -19.57
C ASP A 223 16.93 14.40 -18.43
N VAL A 224 16.78 13.32 -17.69
CA VAL A 224 17.71 12.88 -16.63
C VAL A 224 18.12 11.43 -16.85
N GLN A 225 19.37 11.09 -16.54
CA GLN A 225 19.80 9.69 -16.54
C GLN A 225 19.37 9.03 -15.24
N VAL A 226 18.71 7.86 -15.36
CA VAL A 226 18.20 7.09 -14.21
C VAL A 226 18.57 5.63 -14.35
N PRO A 227 18.82 4.91 -13.25
CA PRO A 227 18.96 3.46 -13.27
C PRO A 227 17.66 2.81 -13.72
N MET A 228 17.59 2.31 -14.96
CA MET A 228 16.47 1.66 -15.57
C MET A 228 16.61 0.15 -15.43
N MET A 229 15.70 -0.47 -14.69
CA MET A 229 15.62 -1.91 -14.48
C MET A 229 14.93 -2.56 -15.67
N HIS A 230 15.42 -3.69 -16.14
CA HIS A 230 14.89 -4.41 -17.30
C HIS A 230 14.47 -5.82 -16.91
N GLN A 231 13.34 -6.27 -17.46
CA GLN A 231 12.87 -7.64 -17.27
C GLN A 231 11.97 -8.07 -18.42
N HIS A 232 12.19 -9.30 -18.92
CA HIS A 232 11.23 -10.02 -19.73
C HIS A 232 10.34 -10.84 -18.81
N LEU A 233 9.01 -10.62 -18.84
CA LEU A 233 8.09 -11.27 -17.89
C LEU A 233 6.70 -11.50 -18.48
N LYS A 234 5.97 -12.40 -17.83
CA LYS A 234 4.53 -12.53 -18.02
C LYS A 234 3.79 -11.77 -16.93
N ALA A 235 2.98 -10.81 -17.30
CA ALA A 235 2.25 -9.95 -16.37
C ALA A 235 0.81 -9.72 -16.80
N SER A 236 -0.03 -9.28 -15.87
CA SER A 236 -1.36 -8.75 -16.19
C SER A 236 -1.20 -7.38 -16.81
N TYR A 237 -1.45 -7.28 -18.10
CA TYR A 237 -1.26 -6.09 -18.92
C TYR A 237 -2.55 -5.61 -19.55
N TYR A 238 -2.68 -4.30 -19.73
CA TYR A 238 -3.76 -3.62 -20.43
C TYR A 238 -3.21 -2.39 -21.14
N GLU A 239 -3.75 -2.06 -22.29
CA GLU A 239 -3.50 -0.78 -22.95
C GLU A 239 -4.74 -0.29 -23.71
N ASP A 240 -4.83 1.03 -23.82
CA ASP A 240 -5.83 1.74 -24.64
C ASP A 240 -5.21 2.96 -25.33
N GLY A 241 -6.03 3.88 -25.82
CA GLY A 241 -5.57 5.12 -26.44
C GLY A 241 -4.96 6.14 -25.47
N LEU A 242 -5.12 5.95 -24.15
CA LEU A 242 -4.65 6.87 -23.12
C LEU A 242 -3.38 6.37 -22.43
N LEU A 243 -3.33 5.09 -22.06
CA LEU A 243 -2.26 4.57 -21.21
C LEU A 243 -1.93 3.09 -21.49
N GLN A 244 -0.79 2.67 -20.95
CA GLN A 244 -0.41 1.28 -20.69
C GLN A 244 -0.50 1.01 -19.18
N SER A 245 -1.01 -0.15 -18.79
CA SER A 245 -1.15 -0.57 -17.38
C SER A 245 -0.54 -1.95 -17.19
N ILE A 246 0.36 -2.09 -16.22
CA ILE A 246 0.97 -3.37 -15.87
C ILE A 246 0.81 -3.62 -14.38
N TRP A 247 0.57 -4.89 -13.99
CA TRP A 247 0.51 -5.34 -12.62
C TRP A 247 1.73 -6.16 -12.27
N LEU A 248 2.49 -5.73 -11.28
CA LEU A 248 3.69 -6.38 -10.76
C LEU A 248 3.40 -6.94 -9.37
N PRO A 249 3.21 -8.25 -9.23
CA PRO A 249 2.92 -8.86 -7.94
C PRO A 249 4.13 -8.82 -7.01
N TYR A 250 3.88 -8.59 -5.72
CA TYR A 250 4.81 -8.91 -4.66
C TYR A 250 4.73 -10.40 -4.32
N LYS A 251 5.80 -10.91 -3.71
CA LYS A 251 5.94 -12.32 -3.33
C LYS A 251 4.77 -12.73 -2.44
N GLY A 252 4.11 -13.85 -2.82
CA GLY A 252 2.88 -14.32 -2.19
C GLY A 252 1.61 -13.92 -2.95
N GLY A 253 1.69 -12.93 -3.86
CA GLY A 253 0.63 -12.59 -4.80
C GLY A 253 -0.58 -11.86 -4.20
N LYS A 254 -0.57 -11.59 -2.89
CA LYS A 254 -1.67 -10.89 -2.20
C LYS A 254 -1.66 -9.38 -2.46
N PHE A 255 -0.48 -8.82 -2.68
CA PHE A 255 -0.27 -7.41 -2.97
C PHE A 255 0.52 -7.24 -4.28
N GLY A 256 0.42 -6.07 -4.87
CA GLY A 256 1.21 -5.74 -6.04
C GLY A 256 1.21 -4.26 -6.36
N MET A 257 2.14 -3.86 -7.22
CA MET A 257 2.21 -2.52 -7.78
C MET A 257 1.60 -2.51 -9.17
N ARG A 258 0.76 -1.54 -9.42
CA ARG A 258 0.29 -1.19 -10.75
C ARG A 258 1.00 0.06 -11.23
N VAL A 259 1.53 0.01 -12.44
CA VAL A 259 2.13 1.15 -13.12
C VAL A 259 1.21 1.54 -14.28
N LEU A 260 0.84 2.83 -14.33
CA LEU A 260 0.02 3.43 -15.38
C LEU A 260 0.88 4.45 -16.14
N LEU A 261 1.30 4.08 -17.34
CA LEU A 261 2.16 4.90 -18.19
C LEU A 261 1.33 5.59 -19.27
N PRO A 262 1.26 6.94 -19.32
CA PRO A 262 0.58 7.65 -20.40
C PRO A 262 1.16 7.26 -21.77
N LYS A 263 0.33 7.11 -22.80
CA LYS A 263 0.78 6.90 -24.17
C LYS A 263 1.57 8.13 -24.70
N PRO A 264 2.42 7.98 -25.71
CA PRO A 264 3.07 9.11 -26.35
C PRO A 264 2.06 10.20 -26.74
N GLY A 265 2.38 11.46 -26.38
CA GLY A 265 1.49 12.61 -26.56
C GLY A 265 0.39 12.77 -25.49
N LYS A 266 0.33 11.87 -24.52
CA LYS A 266 -0.51 11.98 -23.32
C LYS A 266 0.35 12.29 -22.10
N THR A 267 -0.27 12.86 -21.07
CA THR A 267 0.40 13.29 -19.83
C THR A 267 -0.18 12.56 -18.60
N VAL A 268 0.54 12.64 -17.49
CA VAL A 268 0.01 12.19 -16.18
C VAL A 268 -1.29 12.94 -15.82
N LYS A 269 -1.41 14.23 -16.20
CA LYS A 269 -2.63 15.02 -15.99
C LYS A 269 -3.82 14.45 -16.75
N ASP A 270 -3.62 13.97 -17.99
CA ASP A 270 -4.67 13.34 -18.78
C ASP A 270 -5.15 12.03 -18.12
N VAL A 271 -4.19 11.23 -17.61
CA VAL A 271 -4.52 10.00 -16.88
C VAL A 271 -5.28 10.34 -15.59
N MET A 272 -4.81 11.29 -14.78
CA MET A 272 -5.48 11.70 -13.55
C MET A 272 -6.89 12.26 -13.80
N ALA A 273 -7.06 13.06 -14.84
CA ALA A 273 -8.37 13.60 -15.21
C ALA A 273 -9.38 12.51 -15.63
N ALA A 274 -8.87 11.38 -16.16
CA ALA A 274 -9.69 10.24 -16.54
C ALA A 274 -9.91 9.25 -15.38
N MET A 275 -9.26 9.41 -14.21
CA MET A 275 -9.39 8.50 -13.08
C MET A 275 -10.77 8.64 -12.43
N THR A 276 -11.62 7.66 -12.66
CA THR A 276 -12.88 7.43 -11.95
C THR A 276 -12.92 6.01 -11.42
N PRO A 277 -13.82 5.65 -10.50
CA PRO A 277 -13.98 4.25 -10.08
C PRO A 277 -14.21 3.30 -11.26
N GLU A 278 -14.93 3.73 -12.29
CA GLU A 278 -15.25 2.95 -13.48
C GLU A 278 -14.02 2.73 -14.37
N THR A 279 -13.29 3.80 -14.70
CA THR A 279 -12.04 3.70 -15.50
C THR A 279 -10.96 2.95 -14.73
N TRP A 280 -10.87 3.16 -13.42
CA TRP A 280 -9.98 2.38 -12.56
C TRP A 280 -10.26 0.89 -12.63
N SER A 281 -11.54 0.49 -12.47
CA SER A 281 -11.96 -0.89 -12.61
C SER A 281 -11.66 -1.46 -14.01
N GLN A 282 -11.79 -0.65 -15.06
CA GLN A 282 -11.45 -1.04 -16.42
C GLN A 282 -9.93 -1.30 -16.56
N TRP A 283 -9.09 -0.37 -16.10
CA TRP A 283 -7.64 -0.44 -16.21
C TRP A 283 -7.02 -1.53 -15.32
N THR A 284 -7.72 -1.94 -14.26
CA THR A 284 -7.25 -2.95 -13.31
C THR A 284 -7.89 -4.32 -13.52
N GLY A 285 -9.10 -4.38 -14.03
CA GLY A 285 -9.89 -5.61 -14.16
C GLY A 285 -9.90 -6.23 -15.56
N ARG A 286 -9.69 -5.42 -16.62
CA ARG A 286 -9.64 -5.90 -18.01
C ARG A 286 -8.24 -6.26 -18.48
N THR A 287 -7.40 -6.74 -17.56
CA THR A 287 -6.03 -7.14 -17.87
C THR A 287 -6.00 -8.57 -18.40
N SER A 288 -5.14 -8.82 -19.37
CA SER A 288 -4.84 -10.16 -19.87
C SER A 288 -3.42 -10.57 -19.47
N PRO A 289 -3.17 -11.84 -19.14
CA PRO A 289 -1.81 -12.35 -19.01
C PRO A 289 -1.10 -12.18 -20.36
N SER A 290 -0.13 -11.29 -20.43
CA SER A 290 0.67 -11.01 -21.62
C SER A 290 2.14 -11.17 -21.30
N GLU A 291 2.92 -11.64 -22.25
CA GLU A 291 4.38 -11.76 -22.14
C GLU A 291 5.02 -10.59 -22.88
N GLY A 292 6.10 -10.03 -22.34
CA GLY A 292 6.76 -8.90 -22.96
C GLY A 292 7.86 -8.29 -22.13
N ASP A 293 8.38 -7.17 -22.61
CA ASP A 293 9.51 -6.47 -22.03
C ASP A 293 9.04 -5.26 -21.22
N LEU A 294 9.54 -5.15 -19.99
CA LEU A 294 9.33 -4.03 -19.09
C LEU A 294 10.66 -3.35 -18.80
N SER A 295 10.68 -2.02 -18.95
CA SER A 295 11.72 -1.16 -18.40
C SER A 295 11.08 -0.23 -17.37
N LEU A 296 11.55 -0.29 -16.11
CA LEU A 296 11.02 0.48 -14.98
C LEU A 296 12.17 1.19 -14.26
N PRO A 297 12.15 2.51 -14.07
CA PRO A 297 13.21 3.18 -13.34
C PRO A 297 13.20 2.79 -11.86
N ARG A 298 14.38 2.74 -11.21
CA ARG A 298 14.42 2.87 -9.75
C ARG A 298 13.87 4.23 -9.39
N PHE A 299 13.07 4.30 -8.35
CA PHE A 299 12.59 5.59 -7.85
C PHE A 299 12.40 5.61 -6.34
N LYS A 300 12.48 6.80 -5.80
CA LYS A 300 12.19 7.09 -4.40
C LYS A 300 11.31 8.32 -4.32
N VAL A 301 10.17 8.19 -3.65
CA VAL A 301 9.29 9.32 -3.36
C VAL A 301 9.12 9.43 -1.86
N GLU A 302 9.47 10.59 -1.33
CA GLU A 302 9.15 11.02 0.03
C GLU A 302 8.27 12.25 -0.08
N PHE A 303 7.08 12.18 0.45
CA PHE A 303 6.09 13.22 0.28
C PHE A 303 5.39 13.54 1.59
N THR A 304 5.30 14.84 1.90
CA THR A 304 4.54 15.32 3.06
C THR A 304 3.40 16.17 2.55
N SER A 305 2.18 15.70 2.72
CA SER A 305 0.98 16.46 2.43
C SER A 305 0.56 17.24 3.69
N ARG A 306 0.50 18.56 3.58
CA ARG A 306 0.25 19.43 4.73
C ARG A 306 -1.20 19.93 4.83
N ASP A 307 -1.96 19.84 3.75
CA ASP A 307 -3.28 20.48 3.69
C ASP A 307 -4.36 19.55 3.16
N ILE A 308 -4.27 18.27 3.59
CA ILE A 308 -5.26 17.26 3.19
C ILE A 308 -6.66 17.65 3.67
N TYR A 309 -6.78 18.21 4.88
CA TYR A 309 -8.08 18.55 5.45
C TYR A 309 -8.81 19.59 4.59
N SER A 310 -8.15 20.71 4.25
CA SER A 310 -8.74 21.73 3.38
C SER A 310 -9.09 21.17 2.00
N ALA A 311 -8.21 20.36 1.41
CA ALA A 311 -8.46 19.73 0.12
C ALA A 311 -9.70 18.83 0.18
N LEU A 312 -9.82 17.98 1.20
CA LEU A 312 -10.98 17.11 1.39
C LEU A 312 -12.27 17.92 1.63
N ARG A 313 -12.19 19.02 2.37
CA ARG A 313 -13.32 19.93 2.58
C ARG A 313 -13.83 20.55 1.28
N GLN A 314 -12.90 21.00 0.42
CA GLN A 314 -13.22 21.51 -0.91
C GLN A 314 -13.86 20.45 -1.83
N MET A 315 -13.52 19.19 -1.60
CA MET A 315 -14.10 18.03 -2.30
C MET A 315 -15.43 17.55 -1.71
N GLY A 316 -16.03 18.31 -0.77
CA GLY A 316 -17.33 17.99 -0.19
C GLY A 316 -17.29 17.06 1.02
N MET A 317 -16.12 16.82 1.61
CA MET A 317 -16.06 16.07 2.87
C MET A 317 -16.87 16.79 3.94
N PRO A 318 -17.75 16.10 4.69
CA PRO A 318 -18.48 16.68 5.80
C PRO A 318 -17.54 17.31 6.84
N ALA A 319 -17.98 18.37 7.51
CA ALA A 319 -17.23 18.93 8.62
C ALA A 319 -17.02 17.86 9.69
N ILE A 320 -15.79 17.71 10.13
CA ILE A 320 -15.44 17.03 11.36
C ILE A 320 -15.51 18.10 12.45
N ARG A 321 -16.00 17.76 13.65
CA ARG A 321 -16.19 18.70 14.75
C ARG A 321 -14.93 19.52 15.05
N ASP A 322 -15.11 20.67 15.68
CA ASP A 322 -14.07 21.51 16.26
C ASP A 322 -13.09 20.68 17.10
N GLY A 323 -11.78 20.91 16.92
CA GLY A 323 -10.72 20.19 17.65
C GLY A 323 -9.82 19.31 16.78
N LEU A 324 -10.29 18.78 15.63
CA LEU A 324 -9.40 18.21 14.63
C LEU A 324 -8.84 19.35 13.77
N THR A 325 -7.62 19.75 14.07
CA THR A 325 -7.00 20.90 13.41
C THR A 325 -6.38 20.55 12.07
N GLN A 326 -5.91 19.32 11.89
CA GLN A 326 -5.22 18.89 10.67
C GLN A 326 -5.36 17.40 10.38
N VAL A 327 -5.35 17.03 9.10
CA VAL A 327 -5.05 15.71 8.61
C VAL A 327 -3.73 15.78 7.87
N LEU A 328 -2.70 15.23 8.47
CA LEU A 328 -1.34 15.22 7.92
C LEU A 328 -0.97 13.82 7.48
N GLN A 329 -0.31 13.73 6.35
CA GLN A 329 0.23 12.46 5.88
C GLN A 329 1.66 12.66 5.40
N LYS A 330 2.55 11.81 5.86
CA LYS A 330 3.89 11.65 5.30
C LYS A 330 4.02 10.23 4.77
N THR A 331 4.39 10.13 3.51
CA THR A 331 4.51 8.85 2.80
C THR A 331 5.94 8.68 2.29
N TYR A 332 6.38 7.44 2.27
CA TYR A 332 7.68 7.04 1.76
C TYR A 332 7.50 5.78 0.91
N VAL A 333 7.94 5.84 -0.35
CA VAL A 333 7.97 4.70 -1.26
C VAL A 333 9.32 4.68 -1.95
N LYS A 334 10.04 3.56 -1.88
CA LYS A 334 11.28 3.32 -2.61
C LYS A 334 11.11 2.02 -3.40
N VAL A 335 11.46 2.05 -4.67
CA VAL A 335 11.37 0.92 -5.58
C VAL A 335 12.74 0.64 -6.18
N ASP A 336 13.17 -0.62 -6.07
CA ASP A 336 14.40 -1.12 -6.66
C ASP A 336 14.20 -2.55 -7.20
N GLU A 337 15.26 -3.24 -7.61
CA GLU A 337 15.22 -4.56 -8.25
C GLU A 337 14.62 -5.64 -7.37
N GLU A 338 14.72 -5.50 -6.06
CA GLU A 338 14.25 -6.52 -5.13
C GLU A 338 12.79 -6.32 -4.74
N GLY A 339 12.27 -5.08 -4.91
CA GLY A 339 10.90 -4.76 -4.51
C GLY A 339 10.70 -3.32 -4.08
N THR A 340 9.73 -3.14 -3.22
CA THR A 340 9.52 -1.88 -2.50
C THR A 340 10.20 -1.98 -1.15
N GLU A 341 11.21 -1.13 -0.91
CA GLU A 341 12.07 -1.11 0.27
C GLU A 341 12.72 -2.46 0.61
N ALA A 342 13.57 -2.97 -0.30
CA ALA A 342 14.23 -4.27 -0.15
C ALA A 342 15.67 -4.16 0.38
N ALA A 343 16.06 -5.13 1.23
CA ALA A 343 17.45 -5.43 1.57
C ALA A 343 17.80 -6.82 1.00
N ALA A 344 19.01 -6.94 0.45
CA ALA A 344 19.49 -8.03 -0.37
C ALA A 344 19.04 -9.45 0.02
N ALA A 345 18.48 -10.19 -0.94
CA ALA A 345 18.30 -11.64 -0.87
C ALA A 345 18.46 -12.25 -2.28
N THR A 346 19.09 -13.41 -2.33
CA THR A 346 19.42 -14.15 -3.55
C THR A 346 18.15 -14.64 -4.24
N ALA A 347 17.96 -14.28 -5.51
CA ALA A 347 16.84 -14.75 -6.32
C ALA A 347 17.07 -16.17 -6.80
N VAL A 348 16.08 -17.04 -6.65
CA VAL A 348 15.99 -18.33 -7.33
C VAL A 348 15.01 -18.18 -8.47
N THR A 349 15.51 -18.21 -9.70
CA THR A 349 14.68 -18.12 -10.91
C THR A 349 14.08 -19.48 -11.20
N VAL A 350 12.77 -19.62 -11.16
CA VAL A 350 12.05 -20.79 -11.70
C VAL A 350 11.52 -20.39 -13.07
N ALA A 351 12.17 -20.92 -14.12
CA ALA A 351 11.68 -20.75 -15.48
C ALA A 351 10.47 -21.67 -15.70
N THR A 352 9.29 -21.08 -15.88
CA THR A 352 8.11 -21.78 -16.39
C THR A 352 7.97 -21.50 -17.88
N ALA A 353 8.10 -22.53 -18.72
CA ALA A 353 7.84 -22.43 -20.14
C ALA A 353 6.33 -22.25 -20.39
N TYR A 354 5.94 -21.14 -20.98
CA TYR A 354 4.57 -20.85 -21.42
C TYR A 354 4.52 -20.69 -22.95
N ALA A 355 3.36 -20.96 -23.53
CA ALA A 355 3.14 -20.67 -24.94
C ALA A 355 3.25 -19.15 -25.20
N PRO A 356 3.86 -18.71 -26.32
CA PRO A 356 4.01 -17.30 -26.65
C PRO A 356 2.66 -16.57 -26.66
N SER A 357 2.64 -15.32 -26.15
CA SER A 357 1.49 -14.44 -26.27
C SER A 357 1.31 -14.02 -27.75
N GLU A 358 0.06 -13.95 -28.23
CA GLU A 358 -0.23 -13.50 -29.61
C GLU A 358 0.21 -12.05 -29.87
N LYS A 359 0.33 -11.23 -28.84
CA LYS A 359 0.85 -9.85 -28.90
C LYS A 359 1.71 -9.56 -27.67
N PRO A 360 3.04 -9.67 -27.77
CA PRO A 360 3.92 -9.29 -26.69
C PRO A 360 3.81 -7.77 -26.43
N PHE A 361 3.81 -7.38 -25.15
CA PHE A 361 3.88 -5.97 -24.79
C PHE A 361 5.33 -5.48 -24.78
N ASN A 362 5.51 -4.17 -25.02
CA ASN A 362 6.76 -3.46 -24.73
C ASN A 362 6.39 -2.19 -23.97
N MET A 363 6.80 -2.12 -22.70
CA MET A 363 6.50 -1.00 -21.83
C MET A 363 7.79 -0.40 -21.27
N VAL A 364 8.17 0.77 -21.79
CA VAL A 364 9.35 1.52 -21.35
C VAL A 364 8.86 2.71 -20.54
N VAL A 365 9.07 2.67 -19.22
CA VAL A 365 8.64 3.72 -18.28
C VAL A 365 9.73 4.79 -18.20
N ASP A 366 9.88 5.51 -19.31
CA ASP A 366 10.89 6.54 -19.55
C ASP A 366 10.38 7.98 -19.41
N ARG A 367 9.16 8.15 -18.90
CA ARG A 367 8.47 9.44 -18.75
C ARG A 367 7.54 9.43 -17.54
N PRO A 368 7.00 10.57 -17.10
CA PRO A 368 6.11 10.64 -15.95
C PRO A 368 4.98 9.61 -15.99
N PHE A 369 4.76 8.96 -14.85
CA PHE A 369 3.78 7.88 -14.72
C PHE A 369 3.04 7.95 -13.38
N VAL A 370 1.91 7.25 -13.30
CA VAL A 370 1.17 7.02 -12.05
C VAL A 370 1.44 5.61 -11.58
N PHE A 371 1.53 5.40 -10.27
CA PHE A 371 1.58 4.08 -9.68
C PHE A 371 0.59 3.92 -8.54
N ALA A 372 0.16 2.70 -8.31
CA ALA A 372 -0.63 2.34 -7.13
C ALA A 372 -0.14 1.01 -6.55
N ILE A 373 -0.12 0.90 -5.23
CA ILE A 373 0.09 -0.36 -4.55
C ILE A 373 -1.25 -0.77 -3.95
N THR A 374 -1.74 -1.96 -4.30
CA THR A 374 -3.05 -2.44 -3.86
C THR A 374 -2.96 -3.87 -3.34
N ALA A 375 -3.92 -4.26 -2.50
CA ALA A 375 -4.15 -5.65 -2.17
C ALA A 375 -5.10 -6.27 -3.20
N VAL A 376 -4.88 -7.52 -3.57
CA VAL A 376 -5.85 -8.30 -4.34
C VAL A 376 -7.14 -8.42 -3.55
N GLY A 377 -8.26 -8.13 -4.18
CA GLY A 377 -9.57 -8.13 -3.53
C GLY A 377 -9.98 -6.79 -2.89
N SER A 378 -9.12 -5.75 -2.96
CA SER A 378 -9.46 -4.40 -2.52
C SER A 378 -9.26 -3.40 -3.67
N ASP A 379 -10.23 -2.51 -3.85
CA ASP A 379 -10.11 -1.38 -4.80
C ASP A 379 -9.40 -0.18 -4.15
N THR A 380 -9.33 -0.12 -2.81
CA THR A 380 -8.67 0.99 -2.10
C THR A 380 -7.15 0.81 -2.14
N PRO A 381 -6.40 1.75 -2.77
CA PRO A 381 -4.95 1.67 -2.79
C PRO A 381 -4.32 1.87 -1.41
N LEU A 382 -3.26 1.09 -1.12
CA LEU A 382 -2.38 1.36 0.01
C LEU A 382 -1.59 2.64 -0.23
N PHE A 383 -1.05 2.74 -1.44
CA PHE A 383 -0.35 3.92 -1.94
C PHE A 383 -0.84 4.24 -3.34
N LEU A 384 -0.95 5.53 -3.63
CA LEU A 384 -1.28 6.05 -4.94
C LEU A 384 -0.41 7.29 -5.18
N GLY A 385 0.33 7.33 -6.28
CA GLY A 385 1.27 8.42 -6.53
C GLY A 385 1.58 8.64 -7.99
N SER A 386 2.27 9.75 -8.23
CA SER A 386 2.86 10.10 -9.53
C SER A 386 4.35 10.34 -9.37
N VAL A 387 5.11 9.89 -10.36
CA VAL A 387 6.54 10.08 -10.46
C VAL A 387 6.83 10.87 -11.72
N SER A 388 7.35 12.07 -11.54
CA SER A 388 7.77 12.96 -12.63
C SER A 388 9.30 13.10 -12.69
N LYS A 389 9.96 12.66 -11.60
CA LYS A 389 11.42 12.60 -11.46
C LYS A 389 11.76 11.41 -10.55
N PRO A 390 12.23 10.32 -11.09
CA PRO A 390 12.60 9.12 -10.36
C PRO A 390 13.73 9.31 -9.36
#